data_25d8f82278d35763e1b45478dd85c8cd
#
_entry.id   25d8f82278d35763e1b45478dd85c8cd
#
_cell.length_a   1.000
_cell.length_b   1.000
_cell.length_c   1.000
_cell.angle_alpha   90.00
_cell.angle_beta   90.00
_cell.angle_gamma   90.00
#
_symmetry.space_group_name_H-M   'P 1'
#
loop_
_entity.id
_entity.type
_entity.pdbx_description
1 polymer ?
#
loop_
_entity_poly.entity_id
_entity_poly.type
_entity_poly.pdbx_seq_one_letter_code
_entity_poly.pdbx_strand_id
1 'polypeptide(L)'
;GRLPLGLSVDTFDGKAWLGVVPFYMERVRPVGLPPVPWLSWFHELNVRTYVHDAEGNPGVWFFSLDCNQPVAVEIARRGFHLPYEHAAMGSVKSGNRIQYTSRRKSPGALATAFDYEIPTATPAAAPGSLEWFLVERYLLFSADPAGKIFSGRVHHPPYQIAPATCGRLSTEPLG
;
A
#
# COMPACT_ATOMS: atom_id res chain seq x y z
N GLY A 1 -5.98 5.61 14.44
CA GLY A 1 -7.18 6.15 13.75
C GLY A 1 -8.35 5.18 13.90
N ARG A 2 -9.56 5.69 13.83
CA ARG A 2 -10.78 4.87 13.80
C ARG A 2 -11.21 4.69 12.35
N LEU A 3 -11.79 3.54 12.03
CA LEU A 3 -12.47 3.37 10.75
C LEU A 3 -13.70 4.28 10.69
N PRO A 4 -14.04 4.83 9.51
CA PRO A 4 -15.29 5.57 9.33
C PRO A 4 -16.50 4.65 9.49
N LEU A 5 -17.65 5.24 9.81
CA LEU A 5 -18.92 4.50 9.84
C LEU A 5 -19.22 3.90 8.46
N GLY A 6 -19.63 2.64 8.41
CA GLY A 6 -19.90 1.91 7.17
C GLY A 6 -18.77 1.01 6.70
N LEU A 7 -17.60 1.06 7.35
CA LEU A 7 -16.55 0.06 7.14
C LEU A 7 -16.37 -0.78 8.41
N SER A 8 -16.24 -2.08 8.23
CA SER A 8 -15.93 -3.04 9.29
C SER A 8 -14.56 -3.67 9.05
N VAL A 9 -13.86 -4.01 10.14
CA VAL A 9 -12.58 -4.71 10.03
C VAL A 9 -12.82 -6.11 9.44
N ASP A 10 -12.11 -6.43 8.38
CA ASP A 10 -12.06 -7.77 7.83
C ASP A 10 -10.96 -8.58 8.56
N THR A 11 -11.26 -9.84 8.86
CA THR A 11 -10.38 -10.68 9.69
C THR A 11 -10.04 -11.98 8.97
N PHE A 12 -8.84 -12.50 9.25
CA PHE A 12 -8.42 -13.83 8.86
C PHE A 12 -8.14 -14.65 10.13
N ASP A 13 -8.78 -15.80 10.25
CA ASP A 13 -8.75 -16.64 11.46
C ASP A 13 -9.07 -15.85 12.74
N GLY A 14 -10.08 -14.96 12.67
CA GLY A 14 -10.53 -14.13 13.78
C GLY A 14 -9.56 -13.01 14.18
N LYS A 15 -8.50 -12.76 13.41
CA LYS A 15 -7.48 -11.75 13.68
C LYS A 15 -7.56 -10.61 12.65
N ALA A 16 -7.47 -9.38 13.16
CA ALA A 16 -7.27 -8.19 12.33
C ALA A 16 -5.78 -8.06 11.97
N TRP A 17 -5.51 -7.54 10.79
CA TRP A 17 -4.15 -7.41 10.26
C TRP A 17 -3.83 -5.96 9.92
N LEU A 18 -2.58 -5.59 10.16
CA LEU A 18 -2.00 -4.32 9.74
C LEU A 18 -0.85 -4.62 8.78
N GLY A 19 -0.89 -4.02 7.61
CA GLY A 19 0.17 -4.15 6.61
C GLY A 19 1.03 -2.89 6.55
N VAL A 20 2.34 -3.07 6.58
CA VAL A 20 3.33 -2.05 6.20
C VAL A 20 3.94 -2.50 4.90
N VAL A 21 3.66 -1.80 3.82
CA VAL A 21 3.94 -2.28 2.46
C VAL A 21 4.80 -1.29 1.70
N PRO A 22 6.13 -1.47 1.68
CA PRO A 22 7.03 -0.74 0.78
C PRO A 22 7.03 -1.40 -0.60
N PHE A 23 6.79 -0.62 -1.67
CA PHE A 23 6.78 -1.15 -3.02
C PHE A 23 7.10 -0.09 -4.07
N TYR A 24 7.31 -0.54 -5.29
CA TYR A 24 7.50 0.29 -6.45
C TYR A 24 6.33 0.14 -7.41
N MET A 25 5.67 1.24 -7.69
CA MET A 25 4.57 1.31 -8.64
C MET A 25 5.10 1.40 -10.07
N GLU A 26 4.56 0.57 -10.96
CA GLU A 26 4.92 0.58 -12.36
C GLU A 26 3.69 0.73 -13.25
N ARG A 27 3.80 1.60 -14.25
CA ARG A 27 2.77 1.80 -15.28
C ARG A 27 1.39 2.17 -14.75
N VAL A 28 1.34 2.91 -13.64
CA VAL A 28 0.07 3.39 -13.07
C VAL A 28 -0.61 4.32 -14.07
N ARG A 29 -1.85 4.02 -14.39
CA ARG A 29 -2.63 4.79 -15.35
C ARG A 29 -4.12 4.58 -15.16
N PRO A 30 -4.96 5.54 -15.55
CA PRO A 30 -6.40 5.31 -15.73
C PRO A 30 -6.66 4.24 -16.80
N VAL A 31 -7.77 3.52 -16.67
CA VAL A 31 -8.17 2.53 -17.66
C VAL A 31 -8.33 3.19 -19.04
N GLY A 32 -7.76 2.54 -20.06
CA GLY A 32 -7.84 3.03 -21.45
C GLY A 32 -6.80 4.09 -21.84
N LEU A 33 -5.98 4.57 -20.91
CA LEU A 33 -4.91 5.54 -21.20
C LEU A 33 -3.52 4.87 -21.16
N PRO A 34 -2.54 5.37 -21.94
CA PRO A 34 -1.16 4.92 -21.82
C PRO A 34 -0.52 5.43 -20.52
N PRO A 35 0.51 4.74 -20.00
CA PRO A 35 1.29 5.25 -18.88
C PRO A 35 2.05 6.53 -19.31
N VAL A 36 2.09 7.50 -18.40
CA VAL A 36 2.82 8.75 -18.62
C VAL A 36 4.23 8.60 -18.09
N PRO A 37 5.29 8.80 -18.88
CA PRO A 37 6.67 8.78 -18.38
C PRO A 37 6.80 9.67 -17.13
N TRP A 38 7.69 9.30 -16.19
CA TRP A 38 7.96 9.93 -14.89
C TRP A 38 6.76 10.02 -13.91
N LEU A 39 5.51 10.00 -14.35
CA LEU A 39 4.32 10.06 -13.50
C LEU A 39 3.82 8.67 -13.08
N SER A 40 3.97 7.68 -13.97
CA SER A 40 3.44 6.33 -13.78
C SER A 40 4.41 5.36 -13.08
N TRP A 41 5.58 5.83 -12.64
CA TRP A 41 6.61 5.05 -11.95
C TRP A 41 7.08 5.79 -10.70
N PHE A 42 6.82 5.22 -9.53
CA PHE A 42 7.20 5.85 -8.27
C PHE A 42 7.23 4.84 -7.11
N HIS A 43 7.93 5.22 -6.03
CA HIS A 43 7.93 4.46 -4.80
C HIS A 43 6.73 4.85 -3.95
N GLU A 44 6.17 3.87 -3.24
CA GLU A 44 5.11 4.05 -2.27
C GLU A 44 5.37 3.18 -1.03
N LEU A 45 5.10 3.73 0.13
CA LEU A 45 5.06 3.00 1.39
C LEU A 45 3.71 3.26 2.03
N ASN A 46 2.89 2.22 2.16
CA ASN A 46 1.60 2.37 2.81
C ASN A 46 1.50 1.62 4.15
N VAL A 47 0.70 2.18 5.03
CA VAL A 47 0.21 1.52 6.24
C VAL A 47 -1.28 1.34 6.04
N ARG A 48 -1.72 0.08 6.02
CA ARG A 48 -3.09 -0.28 5.70
C ARG A 48 -3.66 -1.35 6.63
N THR A 49 -4.98 -1.39 6.70
CA THR A 49 -5.72 -2.51 7.26
C THR A 49 -6.73 -3.05 6.26
N TYR A 50 -7.32 -4.17 6.58
CA TYR A 50 -8.25 -4.90 5.74
C TYR A 50 -9.66 -4.67 6.26
N VAL A 51 -10.56 -4.32 5.36
CA VAL A 51 -11.92 -3.92 5.70
C VAL A 51 -12.91 -4.50 4.68
N HIS A 52 -14.18 -4.50 5.04
CA HIS A 52 -15.29 -4.69 4.11
C HIS A 52 -16.33 -3.59 4.32
N ASP A 53 -17.09 -3.28 3.27
CA ASP A 53 -18.25 -2.41 3.34
C ASP A 53 -19.49 -3.12 3.91
N ALA A 54 -20.62 -2.43 3.94
CA ALA A 54 -21.88 -2.98 4.44
C ALA A 54 -22.43 -4.13 3.58
N GLU A 55 -22.06 -4.19 2.31
CA GLU A 55 -22.40 -5.24 1.36
C GLU A 55 -21.46 -6.45 1.44
N GLY A 56 -20.41 -6.37 2.28
CA GLY A 56 -19.41 -7.44 2.44
C GLY A 56 -18.32 -7.42 1.38
N ASN A 57 -18.16 -6.35 0.59
CA ASN A 57 -17.10 -6.26 -0.40
C ASN A 57 -15.74 -6.03 0.29
N PRO A 58 -14.77 -6.95 0.13
CA PRO A 58 -13.48 -6.84 0.79
C PRO A 58 -12.57 -5.80 0.10
N GLY A 59 -11.85 -5.04 0.90
CA GLY A 59 -10.91 -4.03 0.40
C GLY A 59 -9.88 -3.63 1.45
N VAL A 60 -9.20 -2.52 1.21
CA VAL A 60 -8.20 -1.96 2.10
C VAL A 60 -8.56 -0.53 2.52
N TRP A 61 -8.20 -0.19 3.75
CA TRP A 61 -8.22 1.16 4.29
C TRP A 61 -6.80 1.59 4.61
N PHE A 62 -6.41 2.78 4.13
CA PHE A 62 -5.08 3.31 4.36
C PHE A 62 -5.06 4.28 5.54
N PHE A 63 -4.12 4.05 6.46
CA PHE A 63 -3.80 5.00 7.53
C PHE A 63 -2.80 6.04 7.05
N SER A 64 -1.90 5.67 6.15
CA SER A 64 -0.98 6.58 5.48
C SER A 64 -0.42 5.98 4.19
N LEU A 65 -0.01 6.87 3.27
CA LEU A 65 0.57 6.54 1.98
C LEU A 65 1.71 7.51 1.71
N ASP A 66 2.96 7.08 1.89
CA ASP A 66 4.12 7.87 1.53
C ASP A 66 4.43 7.67 0.05
N CYS A 67 4.73 8.75 -0.67
CA CYS A 67 4.99 8.70 -2.11
C CYS A 67 6.05 9.73 -2.51
N ASN A 68 6.93 9.35 -3.45
CA ASN A 68 7.97 10.25 -3.97
C ASN A 68 7.56 10.99 -5.25
N GLN A 69 6.33 10.77 -5.77
CA GLN A 69 5.82 11.44 -6.96
C GLN A 69 4.85 12.58 -6.56
N PRO A 70 5.25 13.87 -6.66
CA PRO A 70 4.45 14.98 -6.14
C PRO A 70 3.07 15.13 -6.82
N VAL A 71 3.01 14.92 -8.12
CA VAL A 71 1.75 15.07 -8.87
C VAL A 71 0.77 13.96 -8.50
N ALA A 72 1.25 12.72 -8.34
CA ALA A 72 0.43 11.60 -7.89
C ALA A 72 -0.15 11.85 -6.49
N VAL A 73 0.65 12.40 -5.57
CA VAL A 73 0.21 12.80 -4.22
C VAL A 73 -0.95 13.79 -4.28
N GLU A 74 -0.83 14.86 -5.08
CA GLU A 74 -1.86 15.89 -5.16
C GLU A 74 -3.16 15.37 -5.80
N ILE A 75 -3.04 14.57 -6.86
CA ILE A 75 -4.21 13.93 -7.49
C ILE A 75 -4.92 13.01 -6.50
N ALA A 76 -4.18 12.18 -5.77
CA ALA A 76 -4.74 11.22 -4.83
C ALA A 76 -5.41 11.90 -3.61
N ARG A 77 -4.81 12.97 -3.09
CA ARG A 77 -5.39 13.76 -2.00
C ARG A 77 -6.69 14.44 -2.40
N ARG A 78 -6.68 15.15 -3.54
CA ARG A 78 -7.80 15.99 -3.98
C ARG A 78 -8.89 15.20 -4.69
N GLY A 79 -8.51 14.19 -5.48
CA GLY A 79 -9.44 13.43 -6.29
C GLY A 79 -10.01 12.20 -5.58
N PHE A 80 -9.24 11.60 -4.67
CA PHE A 80 -9.58 10.32 -4.05
C PHE A 80 -9.63 10.37 -2.51
N HIS A 81 -9.37 11.51 -1.87
CA HIS A 81 -9.34 11.67 -0.41
C HIS A 81 -8.44 10.65 0.30
N LEU A 82 -7.35 10.27 -0.33
CA LEU A 82 -6.38 9.33 0.23
C LEU A 82 -5.32 10.06 1.06
N PRO A 83 -4.86 9.49 2.19
CA PRO A 83 -3.93 10.13 3.13
C PRO A 83 -2.47 10.03 2.64
N TYR A 84 -2.21 10.55 1.43
CA TYR A 84 -0.87 10.58 0.86
C TYR A 84 0.03 11.63 1.52
N GLU A 85 1.30 11.28 1.71
CA GLU A 85 2.35 12.14 2.22
C GLU A 85 3.52 12.22 1.23
N HIS A 86 4.06 13.44 1.06
CA HIS A 86 5.28 13.61 0.27
C HIS A 86 6.48 13.01 1.01
N ALA A 87 7.22 12.13 0.34
CA ALA A 87 8.40 11.49 0.90
C ALA A 87 9.58 11.49 -0.09
N ALA A 88 10.80 11.50 0.45
CA ALA A 88 12.00 11.13 -0.29
C ALA A 88 12.19 9.64 -0.14
N MET A 89 12.18 8.91 -1.26
CA MET A 89 12.16 7.45 -1.25
C MET A 89 13.08 6.89 -2.31
N GLY A 90 13.58 5.69 -2.07
CA GLY A 90 14.40 4.96 -3.02
C GLY A 90 14.53 3.49 -2.67
N SER A 91 14.91 2.70 -3.64
CA SER A 91 15.27 1.29 -3.43
C SER A 91 16.49 0.90 -4.23
N VAL A 92 17.27 -0.01 -3.67
CA VAL A 92 18.43 -0.63 -4.34
C VAL A 92 18.23 -2.14 -4.31
N LYS A 93 18.29 -2.77 -5.47
CA LYS A 93 18.26 -4.23 -5.62
C LYS A 93 19.66 -4.74 -5.97
N SER A 94 20.17 -5.68 -5.19
CA SER A 94 21.43 -6.37 -5.43
C SER A 94 21.19 -7.88 -5.32
N GLY A 95 21.14 -8.55 -6.47
CA GLY A 95 20.72 -9.94 -6.51
C GLY A 95 19.28 -10.09 -5.97
N ASN A 96 19.13 -10.91 -4.93
CA ASN A 96 17.84 -11.13 -4.25
C ASN A 96 17.59 -10.18 -3.07
N ARG A 97 18.56 -9.34 -2.71
CA ARG A 97 18.44 -8.38 -1.61
C ARG A 97 17.86 -7.07 -2.09
N ILE A 98 16.90 -6.56 -1.34
CA ILE A 98 16.28 -5.25 -1.56
C ILE A 98 16.48 -4.40 -0.32
N GLN A 99 17.03 -3.22 -0.53
CA GLN A 99 17.11 -2.16 0.47
C GLN A 99 16.16 -1.05 0.04
N TYR A 100 15.22 -0.70 0.91
CA TYR A 100 14.19 0.30 0.65
C TYR A 100 14.26 1.37 1.74
N THR A 101 14.15 2.63 1.34
CA THR A 101 14.17 3.77 2.26
C THR A 101 13.04 4.73 1.96
N SER A 102 12.46 5.31 3.01
CA SER A 102 11.47 6.37 2.93
C SER A 102 11.72 7.39 4.04
N ARG A 103 11.54 8.68 3.73
CA ARG A 103 11.51 9.77 4.70
C ARG A 103 10.50 10.80 4.27
N ARG A 104 9.47 11.02 5.05
CA ARG A 104 8.49 12.09 4.81
C ARG A 104 9.18 13.45 4.76
N LYS A 105 8.65 14.38 3.95
CA LYS A 105 9.18 15.74 3.85
C LYS A 105 8.66 16.66 4.98
N SER A 106 7.80 16.17 5.85
CA SER A 106 7.35 16.90 7.03
C SER A 106 8.50 17.12 8.03
N PRO A 107 8.54 18.27 8.73
CA PRO A 107 9.56 18.54 9.73
C PRO A 107 9.59 17.47 10.83
N GLY A 108 10.78 17.04 11.23
CA GLY A 108 10.96 16.04 12.28
C GLY A 108 10.70 14.58 11.88
N ALA A 109 10.32 14.32 10.63
CA ALA A 109 10.06 12.96 10.18
C ALA A 109 11.31 12.07 10.23
N LEU A 110 11.16 10.91 10.84
CA LEU A 110 12.20 9.89 10.91
C LEU A 110 12.34 9.16 9.58
N ALA A 111 13.54 8.64 9.31
CA ALA A 111 13.78 7.81 8.15
C ALA A 111 13.37 6.37 8.44
N THR A 112 12.62 5.80 7.54
CA THR A 112 12.19 4.40 7.54
C THR A 112 13.07 3.60 6.61
N ALA A 113 13.51 2.41 7.02
CA ALA A 113 14.32 1.54 6.20
C ALA A 113 13.91 0.07 6.34
N PHE A 114 13.88 -0.61 5.20
CA PHE A 114 13.63 -2.04 5.10
C PHE A 114 14.77 -2.69 4.35
N ASP A 115 15.24 -3.83 4.84
CA ASP A 115 16.29 -4.63 4.21
C ASP A 115 15.85 -6.09 4.25
N TYR A 116 15.61 -6.68 3.09
CA TYR A 116 15.08 -8.03 3.00
C TYR A 116 15.60 -8.77 1.77
N GLU A 117 15.61 -10.08 1.87
CA GLU A 117 15.95 -10.98 0.77
C GLU A 117 14.74 -11.77 0.34
N ILE A 118 14.49 -11.79 -0.96
CA ILE A 118 13.40 -12.55 -1.58
C ILE A 118 13.96 -13.84 -2.18
N PRO A 119 13.25 -14.98 -2.06
CA PRO A 119 13.68 -16.21 -2.70
C PRO A 119 13.52 -16.13 -4.22
N THR A 120 14.20 -17.01 -4.93
CA THR A 120 14.21 -17.04 -6.40
C THR A 120 12.85 -17.45 -6.98
N ALA A 121 12.11 -18.31 -6.27
CA ALA A 121 10.79 -18.78 -6.68
C ALA A 121 9.70 -18.12 -5.84
N THR A 122 8.75 -17.49 -6.51
CA THR A 122 7.63 -16.77 -5.88
C THR A 122 6.32 -17.23 -6.51
N PRO A 123 5.63 -18.24 -5.95
CA PRO A 123 4.33 -18.68 -6.45
C PRO A 123 3.26 -17.62 -6.22
N ALA A 124 2.14 -17.71 -6.92
CA ALA A 124 0.95 -16.94 -6.58
C ALA A 124 0.40 -17.39 -5.21
N ALA A 125 -0.25 -16.46 -4.49
CA ALA A 125 -0.92 -16.79 -3.24
C ALA A 125 -2.05 -17.80 -3.47
N ALA A 126 -2.08 -18.85 -2.65
CA ALA A 126 -3.14 -19.85 -2.73
C ALA A 126 -4.48 -19.25 -2.23
N PRO A 127 -5.59 -19.39 -2.96
CA PRO A 127 -6.90 -18.97 -2.48
C PRO A 127 -7.21 -19.53 -1.08
N GLY A 128 -7.69 -18.67 -0.18
CA GLY A 128 -8.00 -19.06 1.20
C GLY A 128 -6.81 -19.05 2.15
N SER A 129 -5.58 -18.77 1.70
CA SER A 129 -4.44 -18.57 2.58
C SER A 129 -4.41 -17.14 3.17
N LEU A 130 -3.63 -16.95 4.23
CA LEU A 130 -3.37 -15.62 4.79
C LEU A 130 -2.76 -14.69 3.75
N GLU A 131 -1.80 -15.18 2.99
CA GLU A 131 -1.13 -14.44 1.93
C GLU A 131 -2.15 -13.94 0.91
N TRP A 132 -3.05 -14.81 0.46
CA TRP A 132 -4.12 -14.43 -0.47
C TRP A 132 -5.03 -13.36 0.15
N PHE A 133 -5.42 -13.51 1.41
CA PHE A 133 -6.20 -12.52 2.15
C PHE A 133 -5.50 -11.16 2.19
N LEU A 134 -4.17 -11.13 2.37
CA LEU A 134 -3.40 -9.91 2.50
C LEU A 134 -3.14 -9.19 1.16
N VAL A 135 -3.02 -9.92 0.05
CA VAL A 135 -2.58 -9.32 -1.23
C VAL A 135 -3.65 -9.21 -2.29
N GLU A 136 -4.65 -10.11 -2.31
CA GLU A 136 -5.69 -10.11 -3.33
C GLU A 136 -6.86 -9.17 -2.95
N ARG A 137 -6.56 -7.86 -2.90
CA ARG A 137 -7.48 -6.78 -2.55
C ARG A 137 -7.57 -5.79 -3.70
N TYR A 138 -8.72 -5.74 -4.34
CA TYR A 138 -8.96 -4.95 -5.55
C TYR A 138 -9.84 -3.72 -5.30
N LEU A 139 -10.32 -3.50 -4.07
CA LEU A 139 -11.00 -2.30 -3.63
C LEU A 139 -10.14 -1.54 -2.62
N LEU A 140 -10.09 -0.24 -2.77
CA LEU A 140 -9.60 0.67 -1.76
C LEU A 140 -10.76 1.55 -1.30
N PHE A 141 -10.78 1.88 -0.02
CA PHE A 141 -11.75 2.79 0.57
C PHE A 141 -11.07 4.05 1.07
N SER A 142 -11.75 5.16 0.91
CA SER A 142 -11.36 6.45 1.46
C SER A 142 -12.59 7.18 2.00
N ALA A 143 -12.39 8.27 2.74
CA ALA A 143 -13.47 9.11 3.21
C ALA A 143 -13.11 10.58 3.07
N ASP A 144 -14.10 11.40 2.76
CA ASP A 144 -13.93 12.85 2.82
C ASP A 144 -13.97 13.36 4.29
N PRO A 145 -13.68 14.64 4.53
CA PRO A 145 -13.75 15.21 5.88
C PRO A 145 -15.15 15.16 6.53
N ALA A 146 -16.20 14.98 5.74
CA ALA A 146 -17.57 14.81 6.25
C ALA A 146 -17.89 13.36 6.63
N GLY A 147 -16.96 12.42 6.39
CA GLY A 147 -17.11 11.01 6.69
C GLY A 147 -17.83 10.20 5.60
N LYS A 148 -18.10 10.79 4.44
CA LYS A 148 -18.66 10.07 3.29
C LYS A 148 -17.61 9.13 2.71
N ILE A 149 -17.95 7.84 2.60
CA ILE A 149 -17.08 6.81 2.05
C ILE A 149 -17.12 6.82 0.53
N PHE A 150 -15.96 6.64 -0.05
CA PHE A 150 -15.73 6.39 -1.47
C PHE A 150 -15.00 5.06 -1.63
N SER A 151 -15.30 4.36 -2.71
CA SER A 151 -14.55 3.17 -3.11
C SER A 151 -13.90 3.38 -4.47
N GLY A 152 -12.68 2.92 -4.61
CA GLY A 152 -11.94 2.86 -5.87
C GLY A 152 -11.57 1.43 -6.21
N ARG A 153 -11.72 1.05 -7.47
CA ARG A 153 -11.27 -0.26 -7.94
C ARG A 153 -9.89 -0.13 -8.57
N VAL A 154 -8.96 -0.94 -8.08
CA VAL A 154 -7.64 -1.12 -8.70
C VAL A 154 -7.61 -2.43 -9.47
N HIS A 155 -6.80 -2.48 -10.50
CA HIS A 155 -6.59 -3.69 -11.29
C HIS A 155 -5.09 -3.97 -11.38
N HIS A 156 -4.71 -5.16 -10.97
CA HIS A 156 -3.36 -5.71 -11.10
C HIS A 156 -3.44 -7.21 -11.35
N PRO A 157 -2.42 -7.82 -11.99
CA PRO A 157 -2.33 -9.28 -12.03
C PRO A 157 -2.13 -9.83 -10.61
N PRO A 158 -2.49 -11.10 -10.35
CA PRO A 158 -2.21 -11.75 -9.07
C PRO A 158 -0.74 -11.60 -8.67
N TYR A 159 -0.51 -11.24 -7.40
CA TYR A 159 0.85 -11.10 -6.91
C TYR A 159 1.54 -12.44 -6.74
N GLN A 160 2.78 -12.49 -7.17
CA GLN A 160 3.69 -13.58 -6.84
C GLN A 160 4.37 -13.23 -5.52
N ILE A 161 4.25 -14.11 -4.54
CA ILE A 161 4.72 -13.85 -3.18
C ILE A 161 5.52 -15.04 -2.64
N ALA A 162 6.41 -14.72 -1.72
CA ALA A 162 7.14 -15.72 -0.96
C ALA A 162 7.60 -15.14 0.38
N PRO A 163 7.83 -15.98 1.40
CA PRO A 163 8.45 -15.54 2.63
C PRO A 163 9.81 -14.89 2.34
N ALA A 164 10.03 -13.69 2.89
CA ALA A 164 11.28 -12.98 2.78
C ALA A 164 12.07 -13.07 4.10
N THR A 165 13.39 -13.16 4.01
CA THR A 165 14.26 -13.01 5.18
C THR A 165 14.51 -11.53 5.41
N CYS A 166 14.13 -11.03 6.58
CA CYS A 166 14.26 -9.63 6.93
C CYS A 166 15.50 -9.38 7.80
N GLY A 167 16.44 -8.58 7.31
CA GLY A 167 17.58 -8.10 8.08
C GLY A 167 17.24 -6.85 8.90
N ARG A 168 16.40 -5.96 8.37
CA ARG A 168 15.94 -4.74 9.05
C ARG A 168 14.50 -4.44 8.66
N LEU A 169 13.68 -4.20 9.67
CA LEU A 169 12.30 -3.70 9.52
C LEU A 169 12.15 -2.46 10.41
N SER A 170 11.78 -1.36 9.79
CA SER A 170 11.46 -0.13 10.51
C SER A 170 9.99 -0.15 10.95
N THR A 171 9.75 0.26 12.19
CA THR A 171 8.39 0.39 12.75
C THR A 171 7.91 1.83 12.82
N GLU A 172 8.72 2.81 12.44
CA GLU A 172 8.36 4.24 12.45
C GLU A 172 7.07 4.56 11.68
N PRO A 173 6.70 3.85 10.59
CA PRO A 173 5.42 4.10 9.92
C PRO A 173 4.18 3.82 10.79
N LEU A 174 4.35 3.08 11.87
CA LEU A 174 3.26 2.71 12.78
C LEU A 174 3.01 3.77 13.88
N GLY A 175 3.90 4.77 14.03
CA GLY A 175 3.83 5.83 15.04
C GLY A 175 4.53 5.50 16.33
#